data_3eebb7bec855b585475edee7efeba5c3
#
_entry.id   3eebb7bec855b585475edee7efeba5c3
#
_cell.length_a   1.000
_cell.length_b   1.000
_cell.length_c   1.000
_cell.angle_alpha   90.00
_cell.angle_beta   90.00
_cell.angle_gamma   90.00
#
_symmetry.space_group_name_H-M   'P 1'
#
loop_
_entity.id
_entity.type
_entity.pdbx_description
1 polymer ?
#
loop_
_entity_poly.entity_id
_entity_poly.type
_entity_poly.pdbx_seq_one_letter_code
_entity_poly.pdbx_strand_id
1 'polypeptide(L)'
;MCKEKKNRWVPVRCTIVIIAFMMILIFLGKLFIPYYIQDTDQNRTFYETEKNTVDVLIAGSSTLLVGFSPLELWEDYGIVAHTRASTVQAPPVTWLNIKDAYRYQKPKVVVMGITSLFLEYNYNAYEPYLRRGMDFKRFSLDKLKAISEIVKRSDSQHMVDYIFPLLRYHDRWKELRWTDLYNLQYRHDIMRGQYPVYRAEKIDARDHVDKNVEPEKENEDSWSFYKDIIEYCESQGSKVIVVNMPDDRWTYGRYLTAKKLTEECGADYIDFNLEELLEEINIDWEKDFYDPHHLNPVGAQKATKYLGDYLTENYPDLPRDQCSEKTAELLNADLKEYKKELKVFEEQLASEN
;
A
#
# COMPACT_ATOMS: atom_id res chain seq x y z
N MET A 1 66.84 3.85 22.43
CA MET A 1 65.48 4.21 22.06
C MET A 1 64.99 3.34 20.90
N CYS A 2 64.25 2.31 21.18
CA CYS A 2 63.69 1.41 20.17
C CYS A 2 62.48 2.11 19.55
N LYS A 3 62.54 2.52 18.27
CA LYS A 3 61.39 3.03 17.54
C LYS A 3 60.48 1.85 17.21
N GLU A 4 59.36 1.70 17.93
CA GLU A 4 58.31 0.78 17.55
C GLU A 4 57.87 1.08 16.09
N LYS A 5 58.10 0.14 15.21
CA LYS A 5 57.56 0.19 13.84
C LYS A 5 56.05 0.05 13.96
N LYS A 6 55.30 1.19 13.95
CA LYS A 6 53.83 1.18 13.81
C LYS A 6 53.49 0.31 12.59
N ASN A 7 52.89 -0.84 12.88
CA ASN A 7 52.46 -1.76 11.81
C ASN A 7 51.36 -1.10 10.98
N ARG A 8 51.71 -0.60 9.79
CA ARG A 8 50.80 0.14 8.87
C ARG A 8 49.56 -0.66 8.47
N TRP A 9 49.57 -1.97 8.66
CA TRP A 9 48.46 -2.86 8.32
C TRP A 9 47.41 -3.01 9.43
N VAL A 10 47.69 -2.59 10.66
CA VAL A 10 46.74 -2.69 11.77
C VAL A 10 45.45 -1.93 11.47
N PRO A 11 45.46 -0.63 11.05
CA PRO A 11 44.23 0.08 10.76
C PRO A 11 43.44 -0.54 9.60
N VAL A 12 44.11 -1.03 8.56
CA VAL A 12 43.46 -1.71 7.42
C VAL A 12 42.76 -2.99 7.87
N ARG A 13 43.39 -3.81 8.71
CA ARG A 13 42.77 -5.03 9.27
C ARG A 13 41.58 -4.71 10.14
N CYS A 14 41.66 -3.70 11.01
CA CYS A 14 40.56 -3.22 11.84
C CYS A 14 39.38 -2.76 10.98
N THR A 15 39.65 -1.99 9.91
CA THR A 15 38.62 -1.53 8.98
C THR A 15 37.89 -2.72 8.30
N ILE A 16 38.64 -3.71 7.82
CA ILE A 16 38.08 -4.93 7.20
C ILE A 16 37.17 -5.67 8.19
N VAL A 17 37.62 -5.86 9.43
CA VAL A 17 36.85 -6.54 10.49
C VAL A 17 35.54 -5.75 10.79
N ILE A 18 35.64 -4.44 10.89
CA ILE A 18 34.46 -3.59 11.13
C ILE A 18 33.47 -3.72 9.96
N ILE A 19 33.95 -3.64 8.72
CA ILE A 19 33.09 -3.78 7.53
C ILE A 19 32.43 -5.18 7.51
N ALA A 20 33.19 -6.23 7.75
CA ALA A 20 32.67 -7.60 7.79
C ALA A 20 31.61 -7.76 8.89
N PHE A 21 31.87 -7.20 10.08
CA PHE A 21 30.91 -7.22 11.18
C PHE A 21 29.62 -6.47 10.84
N MET A 22 29.72 -5.27 10.23
CA MET A 22 28.55 -4.51 9.78
C MET A 22 27.76 -5.26 8.71
N MET A 23 28.45 -5.93 7.76
CA MET A 23 27.77 -6.76 6.75
C MET A 23 26.99 -7.91 7.39
N ILE A 24 27.58 -8.57 8.40
CA ILE A 24 26.90 -9.63 9.16
C ILE A 24 25.66 -9.08 9.87
N LEU A 25 25.75 -7.93 10.52
CA LEU A 25 24.62 -7.31 11.20
C LEU A 25 23.48 -6.94 10.22
N ILE A 26 23.84 -6.41 9.05
CA ILE A 26 22.86 -6.10 7.99
C ILE A 26 22.20 -7.37 7.47
N PHE A 27 22.98 -8.43 7.24
CA PHE A 27 22.49 -9.74 6.79
C PHE A 27 21.52 -10.34 7.81
N LEU A 28 21.94 -10.41 9.08
CA LEU A 28 21.09 -10.90 10.17
C LEU A 28 19.84 -10.02 10.36
N GLY A 29 19.99 -8.70 10.27
CA GLY A 29 18.86 -7.78 10.34
C GLY A 29 17.80 -8.09 9.29
N LYS A 30 18.19 -8.38 8.05
CA LYS A 30 17.25 -8.78 6.99
C LYS A 30 16.66 -10.16 7.21
N LEU A 31 17.47 -11.12 7.64
CA LEU A 31 17.04 -12.50 7.87
C LEU A 31 16.01 -12.61 9.01
N PHE A 32 16.18 -11.79 10.05
CA PHE A 32 15.33 -11.84 11.24
C PHE A 32 14.00 -11.06 11.10
N ILE A 33 13.86 -10.19 10.09
CA ILE A 33 12.55 -9.59 9.79
C ILE A 33 11.60 -10.72 9.33
N PRO A 34 10.37 -10.83 9.87
CA PRO A 34 9.40 -11.79 9.38
C PRO A 34 9.12 -11.57 7.88
N TYR A 35 9.16 -12.66 7.10
CA TYR A 35 8.81 -12.58 5.69
C TYR A 35 7.30 -12.53 5.52
N TYR A 36 6.84 -11.52 4.77
CA TYR A 36 5.46 -11.37 4.34
C TYR A 36 5.43 -11.05 2.83
N ILE A 37 4.77 -11.89 2.04
CA ILE A 37 4.63 -11.69 0.58
C ILE A 37 4.13 -10.28 0.28
N GLN A 38 3.04 -9.89 0.94
CA GLN A 38 2.34 -8.60 0.75
C GLN A 38 3.24 -7.37 0.92
N ASP A 39 4.24 -7.43 1.78
CA ASP A 39 5.05 -6.26 2.12
C ASP A 39 6.46 -6.36 1.54
N THR A 40 7.01 -7.58 1.50
CA THR A 40 8.38 -7.82 1.04
C THR A 40 8.45 -7.80 -0.49
N ASP A 41 7.68 -8.66 -1.15
CA ASP A 41 7.78 -8.84 -2.60
C ASP A 41 7.15 -7.67 -3.35
N GLN A 42 6.03 -7.12 -2.87
CA GLN A 42 5.41 -5.90 -3.41
C GLN A 42 6.37 -4.71 -3.43
N ASN A 43 7.06 -4.44 -2.30
CA ASN A 43 8.02 -3.34 -2.25
C ASN A 43 9.20 -3.56 -3.20
N ARG A 44 9.70 -4.79 -3.31
CA ARG A 44 10.80 -5.12 -4.20
C ARG A 44 10.41 -4.97 -5.66
N THR A 45 9.26 -5.50 -6.05
CA THR A 45 8.75 -5.38 -7.41
C THR A 45 8.53 -3.91 -7.78
N PHE A 46 8.00 -3.09 -6.88
CA PHE A 46 7.90 -1.66 -7.12
C PHE A 46 9.26 -1.01 -7.41
N TYR A 47 10.29 -1.33 -6.65
CA TYR A 47 11.63 -0.75 -6.85
C TYR A 47 12.33 -1.22 -8.12
N GLU A 48 11.93 -2.38 -8.67
CA GLU A 48 12.45 -2.92 -9.92
C GLU A 48 11.57 -2.55 -11.13
N THR A 49 10.40 -1.94 -10.90
CA THR A 49 9.56 -1.38 -11.96
C THR A 49 10.31 -0.29 -12.71
N GLU A 50 10.21 -0.28 -14.02
CA GLU A 50 10.83 0.73 -14.88
C GLU A 50 10.45 2.14 -14.42
N LYS A 51 11.44 3.03 -14.38
CA LYS A 51 11.22 4.39 -13.85
C LYS A 51 10.27 5.20 -14.72
N ASN A 52 9.38 5.94 -14.06
CA ASN A 52 8.42 6.84 -14.70
C ASN A 52 7.45 6.14 -15.67
N THR A 53 7.11 4.87 -15.39
CA THR A 53 6.12 4.11 -16.16
C THR A 53 4.78 3.95 -15.44
N VAL A 54 4.73 4.20 -14.14
CA VAL A 54 3.48 4.14 -13.37
C VAL A 54 2.69 5.42 -13.56
N ASP A 55 1.55 5.33 -14.21
CA ASP A 55 0.63 6.44 -14.49
C ASP A 55 -0.30 6.70 -13.30
N VAL A 56 -0.76 5.63 -12.64
CA VAL A 56 -1.66 5.67 -11.50
C VAL A 56 -1.05 4.98 -10.29
N LEU A 57 -0.87 5.73 -9.21
CA LEU A 57 -0.42 5.20 -7.93
C LEU A 57 -1.62 5.03 -7.00
N ILE A 58 -1.86 3.81 -6.51
CA ILE A 58 -2.92 3.49 -5.55
C ILE A 58 -2.28 3.36 -4.17
N ALA A 59 -2.70 4.17 -3.19
CA ALA A 59 -2.09 4.19 -1.86
C ALA A 59 -3.12 4.26 -0.74
N GLY A 60 -2.94 3.49 0.32
CA GLY A 60 -3.88 3.47 1.44
C GLY A 60 -3.74 2.25 2.34
N SER A 61 -4.80 1.93 3.04
CA SER A 61 -4.88 0.79 3.95
C SER A 61 -5.33 -0.49 3.21
N SER A 62 -5.77 -1.49 3.97
CA SER A 62 -6.19 -2.79 3.45
C SER A 62 -7.31 -2.71 2.41
N THR A 63 -8.22 -1.76 2.54
CA THR A 63 -9.31 -1.58 1.57
C THR A 63 -8.79 -1.25 0.17
N LEU A 64 -7.71 -0.47 0.05
CA LEU A 64 -7.02 -0.18 -1.22
C LEU A 64 -6.06 -1.29 -1.63
N LEU A 65 -5.53 -2.04 -0.67
CA LEU A 65 -4.66 -3.20 -0.94
C LEU A 65 -5.38 -4.27 -1.75
N VAL A 66 -6.68 -4.44 -1.52
CA VAL A 66 -7.50 -5.46 -2.19
C VAL A 66 -8.46 -4.89 -3.22
N GLY A 67 -8.84 -3.60 -3.10
CA GLY A 67 -10.03 -3.03 -3.72
C GLY A 67 -9.89 -2.67 -5.20
N PHE A 68 -8.67 -2.53 -5.74
CA PHE A 68 -8.45 -2.24 -7.17
C PHE A 68 -7.41 -3.16 -7.75
N SER A 69 -7.61 -3.60 -9.00
CA SER A 69 -6.67 -4.42 -9.75
C SER A 69 -5.85 -3.57 -10.73
N PRO A 70 -4.53 -3.38 -10.48
CA PRO A 70 -3.65 -2.72 -11.44
C PRO A 70 -3.59 -3.44 -12.80
N LEU A 71 -3.76 -4.76 -12.81
CA LEU A 71 -3.70 -5.57 -14.03
C LEU A 71 -4.94 -5.40 -14.90
N GLU A 72 -6.11 -5.16 -14.32
CA GLU A 72 -7.33 -4.88 -15.08
C GLU A 72 -7.34 -3.44 -15.61
N LEU A 73 -6.77 -2.47 -14.87
CA LEU A 73 -6.53 -1.13 -15.43
C LEU A 73 -5.61 -1.18 -16.64
N TRP A 74 -4.61 -2.08 -16.63
CA TRP A 74 -3.77 -2.31 -17.82
C TRP A 74 -4.55 -2.97 -18.96
N GLU A 75 -5.28 -4.06 -18.68
CA GLU A 75 -6.00 -4.82 -19.70
C GLU A 75 -7.05 -3.99 -20.44
N ASP A 76 -7.92 -3.32 -19.67
CA ASP A 76 -9.12 -2.68 -20.22
C ASP A 76 -8.85 -1.24 -20.68
N TYR A 77 -7.83 -0.58 -20.09
CA TYR A 77 -7.59 0.86 -20.31
C TYR A 77 -6.18 1.21 -20.74
N GLY A 78 -5.25 0.25 -20.78
CA GLY A 78 -3.83 0.50 -21.08
C GLY A 78 -3.13 1.38 -20.02
N ILE A 79 -3.67 1.46 -18.81
CA ILE A 79 -3.16 2.30 -17.72
C ILE A 79 -2.20 1.47 -16.87
N VAL A 80 -0.96 1.93 -16.74
CA VAL A 80 0.03 1.29 -15.86
C VAL A 80 -0.19 1.78 -14.43
N ALA A 81 -0.74 0.91 -13.59
CA ALA A 81 -0.97 1.21 -12.18
C ALA A 81 -0.09 0.37 -11.25
N HIS A 82 0.11 0.84 -10.02
CA HIS A 82 0.78 0.10 -8.95
C HIS A 82 0.19 0.46 -7.59
N THR A 83 -0.09 -0.57 -6.77
CA THR A 83 -0.62 -0.39 -5.41
C THR A 83 0.51 -0.31 -4.39
N ARG A 84 0.47 0.70 -3.53
CA ARG A 84 1.38 0.94 -2.39
C ARG A 84 0.57 1.03 -1.10
N ALA A 85 -0.11 -0.03 -0.79
CA ALA A 85 -0.96 -0.18 0.39
C ALA A 85 -0.47 -1.32 1.28
N SER A 86 -0.90 -1.34 2.54
CA SER A 86 -0.63 -2.44 3.46
C SER A 86 -1.76 -2.59 4.47
N THR A 87 -1.84 -3.76 5.11
CA THR A 87 -2.85 -4.04 6.14
C THR A 87 -2.71 -3.07 7.31
N VAL A 88 -3.83 -2.48 7.77
CA VAL A 88 -3.89 -1.52 8.89
C VAL A 88 -2.84 -0.42 8.74
N GLN A 89 -2.73 0.15 7.55
CA GLN A 89 -1.73 1.18 7.26
C GLN A 89 -2.05 2.50 7.95
N ALA A 90 -1.12 2.99 8.76
CA ALA A 90 -1.23 4.29 9.40
C ALA A 90 -0.94 5.45 8.43
N PRO A 91 -1.51 6.66 8.66
CA PRO A 91 -1.27 7.83 7.81
C PRO A 91 0.20 8.18 7.58
N PRO A 92 1.12 8.12 8.57
CA PRO A 92 2.56 8.34 8.33
C PRO A 92 3.18 7.33 7.35
N VAL A 93 2.66 6.09 7.29
CA VAL A 93 3.12 5.06 6.35
C VAL A 93 2.58 5.33 4.96
N THR A 94 1.32 5.78 4.83
CA THR A 94 0.74 6.24 3.55
C THR A 94 1.54 7.41 2.99
N TRP A 95 1.83 8.40 3.82
CA TRP A 95 2.69 9.53 3.48
C TRP A 95 4.06 9.07 2.97
N LEU A 96 4.71 8.12 3.67
CA LEU A 96 5.99 7.56 3.22
C LEU A 96 5.86 6.81 1.90
N ASN A 97 4.81 6.00 1.72
CA ASN A 97 4.59 5.23 0.49
C ASN A 97 4.53 6.13 -0.74
N ILE A 98 3.83 7.25 -0.62
CA ILE A 98 3.68 8.22 -1.70
C ILE A 98 4.99 8.97 -1.93
N LYS A 99 5.61 9.52 -0.87
CA LYS A 99 6.91 10.23 -0.99
C LYS A 99 8.01 9.34 -1.59
N ASP A 100 8.05 8.07 -1.16
CA ASP A 100 9.00 7.09 -1.68
C ASP A 100 8.72 6.76 -3.15
N ALA A 101 7.44 6.68 -3.54
CA ALA A 101 7.06 6.41 -4.92
C ALA A 101 7.57 7.49 -5.90
N TYR A 102 7.48 8.77 -5.55
CA TYR A 102 7.96 9.87 -6.40
C TYR A 102 9.48 9.89 -6.61
N ARG A 103 10.26 9.10 -5.88
CA ARG A 103 11.70 8.90 -6.14
C ARG A 103 11.96 8.04 -7.36
N TYR A 104 11.00 7.23 -7.76
CA TYR A 104 11.12 6.23 -8.83
C TYR A 104 10.13 6.45 -9.96
N GLN A 105 8.98 7.04 -9.65
CA GLN A 105 7.85 7.20 -10.55
C GLN A 105 7.37 8.65 -10.56
N LYS A 106 6.61 9.00 -11.58
CA LYS A 106 5.94 10.30 -11.71
C LYS A 106 4.45 10.07 -12.06
N PRO A 107 3.67 9.54 -11.12
CA PRO A 107 2.28 9.26 -11.42
C PRO A 107 1.53 10.52 -11.82
N LYS A 108 0.64 10.41 -12.78
CA LYS A 108 -0.26 11.49 -13.20
C LYS A 108 -1.44 11.60 -12.24
N VAL A 109 -1.87 10.45 -11.71
CA VAL A 109 -2.97 10.38 -10.75
C VAL A 109 -2.52 9.55 -9.53
N VAL A 110 -2.91 10.02 -8.34
CA VAL A 110 -2.76 9.28 -7.08
C VAL A 110 -4.17 9.00 -6.56
N VAL A 111 -4.52 7.71 -6.47
CA VAL A 111 -5.75 7.24 -5.83
C VAL A 111 -5.44 6.95 -4.37
N MET A 112 -6.05 7.67 -3.45
CA MET A 112 -5.73 7.61 -2.03
C MET A 112 -6.94 7.24 -1.17
N GLY A 113 -6.81 6.16 -0.38
CA GLY A 113 -7.84 5.78 0.59
C GLY A 113 -7.72 6.56 1.91
N ILE A 114 -8.85 6.91 2.49
CA ILE A 114 -8.95 7.69 3.74
C ILE A 114 -9.58 6.91 4.89
N THR A 115 -9.51 5.59 4.88
CA THR A 115 -10.16 4.72 5.88
C THR A 115 -9.85 5.12 7.34
N SER A 116 -8.65 5.63 7.61
CA SER A 116 -8.25 6.06 8.95
C SER A 116 -8.68 7.49 9.32
N LEU A 117 -9.43 8.20 8.46
CA LEU A 117 -9.88 9.58 8.74
C LEU A 117 -10.74 9.69 10.00
N PHE A 118 -11.52 8.65 10.30
CA PHE A 118 -12.43 8.63 11.46
C PHE A 118 -11.98 7.67 12.55
N LEU A 119 -10.77 7.10 12.43
CA LEU A 119 -10.25 6.12 13.39
C LEU A 119 -9.15 6.73 14.24
N GLU A 120 -9.18 6.44 15.53
CA GLU A 120 -8.03 6.64 16.40
C GLU A 120 -7.07 5.47 16.23
N TYR A 121 -5.90 5.76 15.64
CA TYR A 121 -4.92 4.73 15.35
C TYR A 121 -4.09 4.36 16.58
N ASN A 122 -4.20 3.13 17.06
CA ASN A 122 -3.42 2.65 18.19
C ASN A 122 -2.01 2.23 17.76
N TYR A 123 -1.06 3.16 17.78
CA TYR A 123 0.32 2.93 17.36
C TYR A 123 1.04 1.85 18.15
N ASN A 124 0.69 1.62 19.44
CA ASN A 124 1.27 0.57 20.26
C ASN A 124 0.74 -0.82 19.86
N ALA A 125 -0.57 -0.97 19.78
CA ALA A 125 -1.21 -2.25 19.44
C ALA A 125 -0.91 -2.70 18.02
N TYR A 126 -0.78 -1.75 17.09
CA TYR A 126 -0.57 -2.02 15.67
C TYR A 126 0.91 -1.98 15.23
N GLU A 127 1.87 -2.01 16.18
CA GLU A 127 3.31 -2.08 15.85
C GLU A 127 3.65 -3.13 14.78
N PRO A 128 3.15 -4.38 14.83
CA PRO A 128 3.47 -5.39 13.81
C PRO A 128 3.09 -4.96 12.38
N TYR A 129 1.97 -4.27 12.21
CA TYR A 129 1.52 -3.75 10.91
C TYR A 129 2.35 -2.55 10.46
N LEU A 130 2.70 -1.65 11.38
CA LEU A 130 3.61 -0.53 11.12
C LEU A 130 4.97 -1.04 10.63
N ARG A 131 5.51 -2.06 11.33
CA ARG A 131 6.78 -2.71 10.96
C ARG A 131 6.72 -3.32 9.56
N ARG A 132 5.65 -4.03 9.22
CA ARG A 132 5.43 -4.58 7.89
C ARG A 132 5.48 -3.50 6.81
N GLY A 133 4.80 -2.38 7.02
CA GLY A 133 4.80 -1.25 6.09
C GLY A 133 6.14 -0.51 6.01
N MET A 134 7.05 -0.67 6.97
CA MET A 134 8.28 0.13 7.12
C MET A 134 9.58 -0.64 6.87
N ASP A 135 9.69 -1.88 7.34
CA ASP A 135 10.98 -2.58 7.44
C ASP A 135 11.63 -2.84 6.07
N PHE A 136 10.83 -3.14 5.04
CA PHE A 136 11.31 -3.39 3.67
C PHE A 136 11.48 -2.13 2.81
N LYS A 137 11.14 -0.95 3.33
CA LYS A 137 11.38 0.31 2.62
C LYS A 137 12.88 0.62 2.58
N ARG A 138 13.35 1.13 1.43
CA ARG A 138 14.72 1.63 1.30
C ARG A 138 14.96 2.78 2.27
N PHE A 139 16.18 2.88 2.80
CA PHE A 139 16.53 3.96 3.73
C PHE A 139 16.43 5.33 3.04
N SER A 140 15.81 6.28 3.73
CA SER A 140 15.62 7.65 3.23
C SER A 140 15.29 8.61 4.37
N LEU A 141 15.45 9.92 4.12
CA LEU A 141 15.04 10.95 5.09
C LEU A 141 13.52 10.92 5.34
N ASP A 142 12.74 10.63 4.30
CA ASP A 142 11.29 10.48 4.45
C ASP A 142 10.93 9.28 5.32
N LYS A 143 11.68 8.16 5.22
CA LYS A 143 11.52 7.02 6.12
C LYS A 143 11.84 7.42 7.57
N LEU A 144 12.91 8.18 7.80
CA LEU A 144 13.24 8.66 9.15
C LEU A 144 12.15 9.60 9.70
N LYS A 145 11.58 10.48 8.85
CA LYS A 145 10.45 11.33 9.23
C LYS A 145 9.24 10.51 9.63
N ALA A 146 8.84 9.54 8.81
CA ALA A 146 7.70 8.65 9.11
C ALA A 146 7.92 7.86 10.41
N ILE A 147 9.14 7.33 10.64
CA ILE A 147 9.49 6.65 11.91
C ILE A 147 9.35 7.64 13.08
N SER A 148 9.84 8.87 12.95
CA SER A 148 9.71 9.89 13.98
C SER A 148 8.25 10.17 14.31
N GLU A 149 7.37 10.26 13.31
CA GLU A 149 5.94 10.48 13.53
C GLU A 149 5.26 9.30 14.22
N ILE A 150 5.66 8.06 13.90
CA ILE A 150 5.20 6.85 14.59
C ILE A 150 5.65 6.83 16.05
N VAL A 151 6.93 7.08 16.31
CA VAL A 151 7.51 7.02 17.65
C VAL A 151 6.94 8.11 18.55
N LYS A 152 6.66 9.31 18.05
CA LYS A 152 5.99 10.39 18.80
C LYS A 152 4.59 9.99 19.31
N ARG A 153 3.92 9.06 18.62
CA ARG A 153 2.56 8.59 18.92
C ARG A 153 2.52 7.26 19.66
N SER A 154 3.69 6.76 20.08
CA SER A 154 3.84 5.46 20.74
C SER A 154 4.69 5.60 21.99
N ASP A 155 4.25 4.93 23.07
CA ASP A 155 4.99 4.89 24.33
C ASP A 155 6.02 3.74 24.39
N SER A 156 5.93 2.80 23.45
CA SER A 156 6.70 1.55 23.47
C SER A 156 7.66 1.37 22.30
N GLN A 157 7.59 2.20 21.26
CA GLN A 157 8.42 2.06 20.07
C GLN A 157 9.58 3.05 20.06
N HIS A 158 10.74 2.60 19.56
CA HIS A 158 11.94 3.41 19.52
C HIS A 158 12.49 3.51 18.09
N MET A 159 12.99 4.70 17.74
CA MET A 159 13.56 4.95 16.39
C MET A 159 14.69 3.96 16.05
N VAL A 160 15.51 3.59 17.05
CA VAL A 160 16.65 2.69 16.85
C VAL A 160 16.22 1.30 16.36
N ASP A 161 15.03 0.83 16.79
CA ASP A 161 14.51 -0.49 16.41
C ASP A 161 14.12 -0.55 14.93
N TYR A 162 13.71 0.59 14.37
CA TYR A 162 13.41 0.72 12.93
C TYR A 162 14.68 0.86 12.07
N ILE A 163 15.72 1.50 12.61
CA ILE A 163 17.01 1.68 11.92
C ILE A 163 17.81 0.37 11.95
N PHE A 164 17.75 -0.34 13.06
CA PHE A 164 18.43 -1.61 13.28
C PHE A 164 17.42 -2.71 13.65
N PRO A 165 16.69 -3.28 12.66
CA PRO A 165 15.61 -4.24 12.90
C PRO A 165 16.01 -5.44 13.77
N LEU A 166 17.30 -5.80 13.75
CA LEU A 166 17.83 -6.88 14.59
C LEU A 166 17.61 -6.64 16.09
N LEU A 167 17.56 -5.38 16.55
CA LEU A 167 17.28 -5.07 17.95
C LEU A 167 15.84 -5.48 18.32
N ARG A 168 14.90 -5.31 17.40
CA ARG A 168 13.49 -5.71 17.59
C ARG A 168 13.27 -7.20 17.43
N TYR A 169 13.99 -7.82 16.49
CA TYR A 169 13.73 -9.19 16.05
C TYR A 169 14.76 -10.21 16.53
N HIS A 170 15.71 -9.84 17.40
CA HIS A 170 16.81 -10.73 17.82
C HIS A 170 16.30 -12.04 18.45
N ASP A 171 15.18 -12.04 19.15
CA ASP A 171 14.60 -13.24 19.78
C ASP A 171 14.02 -14.25 18.77
N ARG A 172 13.81 -13.84 17.52
CA ARG A 172 13.26 -14.72 16.47
C ARG A 172 14.18 -15.84 16.04
N TRP A 173 15.42 -15.91 16.52
CA TRP A 173 16.32 -17.00 16.16
C TRP A 173 15.73 -18.41 16.45
N LYS A 174 14.76 -18.53 17.37
CA LYS A 174 14.02 -19.75 17.70
C LYS A 174 12.85 -20.04 16.75
N GLU A 175 12.40 -19.03 16.00
CA GLU A 175 11.20 -19.04 15.18
C GLU A 175 11.50 -18.89 13.68
N LEU A 176 12.79 -18.88 13.31
CA LEU A 176 13.20 -18.75 11.92
C LEU A 176 12.64 -19.90 11.09
N ARG A 177 12.04 -19.55 9.96
CA ARG A 177 11.48 -20.46 8.96
C ARG A 177 12.30 -20.41 7.68
N TRP A 178 12.21 -21.44 6.86
CA TRP A 178 12.82 -21.42 5.54
C TRP A 178 12.33 -20.26 4.65
N THR A 179 11.09 -19.84 4.86
CA THR A 179 10.50 -18.70 4.17
C THR A 179 11.20 -17.38 4.52
N ASP A 180 11.83 -17.25 5.69
CA ASP A 180 12.57 -16.03 6.05
C ASP A 180 13.81 -15.82 5.15
N LEU A 181 14.31 -16.89 4.51
CA LEU A 181 15.37 -16.77 3.49
C LEU A 181 14.90 -16.01 2.23
N TYR A 182 13.60 -15.95 1.98
CA TYR A 182 13.05 -15.14 0.87
C TYR A 182 13.30 -13.65 1.07
N ASN A 183 13.52 -13.19 2.30
CA ASN A 183 13.99 -11.83 2.55
C ASN A 183 15.33 -11.48 1.88
N LEU A 184 16.12 -12.48 1.49
CA LEU A 184 17.42 -12.32 0.85
C LEU A 184 17.37 -12.44 -0.68
N GLN A 185 16.20 -12.82 -1.23
CA GLN A 185 16.00 -13.09 -2.66
C GLN A 185 15.02 -12.09 -3.25
N TYR A 186 15.21 -11.75 -4.53
CA TYR A 186 14.16 -11.07 -5.30
C TYR A 186 13.09 -12.09 -5.67
N ARG A 187 11.85 -11.73 -5.39
CA ARG A 187 10.66 -12.44 -5.86
C ARG A 187 9.76 -11.42 -6.52
N HIS A 188 9.32 -11.74 -7.71
CA HIS A 188 8.41 -10.88 -8.47
C HIS A 188 6.99 -10.99 -7.89
N ASP A 189 6.37 -9.85 -7.61
CA ASP A 189 4.96 -9.76 -7.28
C ASP A 189 4.17 -9.50 -8.57
N ILE A 190 3.47 -10.51 -9.03
CA ILE A 190 2.68 -10.44 -10.27
C ILE A 190 1.48 -9.50 -10.15
N MET A 191 0.98 -9.26 -8.93
CA MET A 191 -0.23 -8.47 -8.67
C MET A 191 0.00 -6.95 -8.64
N ARG A 192 1.22 -6.50 -8.92
CA ARG A 192 1.57 -5.06 -8.94
C ARG A 192 1.21 -4.33 -7.65
N GLY A 193 1.37 -5.00 -6.52
CA GLY A 193 1.09 -4.45 -5.19
C GLY A 193 -0.34 -4.67 -4.68
N GLN A 194 -1.27 -5.15 -5.49
CA GLN A 194 -2.56 -5.65 -4.99
C GLN A 194 -2.36 -6.96 -4.21
N TYR A 195 -3.25 -7.25 -3.26
CA TYR A 195 -3.29 -8.54 -2.57
C TYR A 195 -4.70 -9.12 -2.63
N PRO A 196 -5.05 -9.80 -3.73
CA PRO A 196 -6.37 -10.40 -3.88
C PRO A 196 -6.58 -11.51 -2.85
N VAL A 197 -7.75 -11.55 -2.22
CA VAL A 197 -8.15 -12.61 -1.28
C VAL A 197 -9.24 -13.45 -1.93
N TYR A 198 -8.88 -14.60 -2.42
CA TYR A 198 -9.75 -15.54 -3.14
C TYR A 198 -10.68 -16.31 -2.17
N ARG A 199 -11.59 -15.59 -1.55
CA ARG A 199 -12.63 -16.10 -0.66
C ARG A 199 -13.87 -15.22 -0.81
N ALA A 200 -15.04 -15.81 -0.68
CA ALA A 200 -16.29 -15.06 -0.53
C ALA A 200 -16.87 -15.29 0.86
N GLU A 201 -17.46 -14.26 1.40
CA GLU A 201 -18.25 -14.31 2.62
C GLU A 201 -19.56 -13.56 2.38
N LYS A 202 -20.69 -14.18 2.68
CA LYS A 202 -21.99 -13.54 2.59
C LYS A 202 -22.07 -12.46 3.65
N ILE A 203 -22.22 -11.21 3.20
CA ILE A 203 -22.41 -10.06 4.06
C ILE A 203 -23.88 -9.61 3.98
N ASP A 204 -24.45 -9.29 5.11
CA ASP A 204 -25.79 -8.70 5.12
C ASP A 204 -25.73 -7.33 4.44
N ALA A 205 -26.61 -7.15 3.45
CA ALA A 205 -26.74 -5.83 2.81
C ALA A 205 -27.06 -4.77 3.87
N ARG A 206 -26.47 -3.59 3.72
CA ARG A 206 -26.79 -2.49 4.63
C ARG A 206 -28.29 -2.13 4.50
N ASP A 207 -28.94 -2.02 5.64
CA ASP A 207 -30.26 -1.43 5.73
C ASP A 207 -30.25 0.04 5.27
N HIS A 208 -31.40 0.64 5.22
CA HIS A 208 -31.57 2.04 4.85
C HIS A 208 -30.57 2.95 5.58
N VAL A 209 -29.78 3.72 4.80
CA VAL A 209 -28.82 4.70 5.32
C VAL A 209 -29.57 5.99 5.65
N ASP A 210 -29.56 6.40 6.91
CA ASP A 210 -30.13 7.70 7.31
C ASP A 210 -29.25 8.83 6.73
N LYS A 211 -29.80 9.55 5.76
CA LYS A 211 -29.16 10.72 5.14
C LYS A 211 -29.43 12.02 5.93
N ASN A 212 -30.27 11.98 6.97
CA ASN A 212 -30.61 13.15 7.79
C ASN A 212 -29.75 13.18 9.07
N VAL A 213 -28.44 13.21 8.89
CA VAL A 213 -27.45 13.19 9.97
C VAL A 213 -26.47 14.36 9.83
N GLU A 214 -25.92 14.79 10.96
CA GLU A 214 -24.84 15.78 10.96
C GLU A 214 -23.50 15.15 10.53
N PRO A 215 -22.56 15.95 9.96
CA PRO A 215 -21.22 15.49 9.66
C PRO A 215 -20.51 14.95 10.91
N GLU A 216 -19.88 13.78 10.80
CA GLU A 216 -19.04 13.24 11.88
C GLU A 216 -17.72 14.01 11.96
N LYS A 217 -17.22 14.16 13.19
CA LYS A 217 -15.91 14.79 13.39
C LYS A 217 -14.78 13.85 12.91
N GLU A 218 -13.88 14.40 12.10
CA GLU A 218 -12.69 13.71 11.67
C GLU A 218 -11.65 13.57 12.79
N ASN A 219 -10.71 12.65 12.64
CA ASN A 219 -9.48 12.63 13.40
C ASN A 219 -8.50 13.66 12.80
N GLU A 220 -8.29 14.77 13.51
CA GLU A 220 -7.48 15.91 13.07
C GLU A 220 -6.02 15.50 12.77
N ASP A 221 -5.46 14.57 13.55
CA ASP A 221 -4.10 14.05 13.33
C ASP A 221 -4.00 13.28 12.00
N SER A 222 -4.95 12.38 11.73
CA SER A 222 -5.04 11.67 10.47
C SER A 222 -5.26 12.62 9.29
N TRP A 223 -6.17 13.59 9.46
CA TRP A 223 -6.46 14.56 8.41
C TRP A 223 -5.24 15.40 8.03
N SER A 224 -4.42 15.79 9.02
CA SER A 224 -3.21 16.56 8.72
C SER A 224 -2.27 15.83 7.76
N PHE A 225 -2.12 14.52 7.89
CA PHE A 225 -1.32 13.71 6.95
C PHE A 225 -1.96 13.65 5.56
N TYR A 226 -3.27 13.44 5.49
CA TYR A 226 -3.97 13.38 4.19
C TYR A 226 -3.89 14.69 3.44
N LYS A 227 -4.08 15.81 4.13
CA LYS A 227 -3.91 17.14 3.56
C LYS A 227 -2.49 17.36 3.03
N ASP A 228 -1.46 17.07 3.85
CA ASP A 228 -0.05 17.17 3.45
C ASP A 228 0.26 16.30 2.21
N ILE A 229 -0.38 15.12 2.09
CA ILE A 229 -0.23 14.22 0.94
C ILE A 229 -0.86 14.84 -0.31
N ILE A 230 -2.09 15.35 -0.23
CA ILE A 230 -2.80 15.98 -1.35
C ILE A 230 -1.97 17.14 -1.87
N GLU A 231 -1.62 18.10 -0.99
CA GLU A 231 -0.81 19.27 -1.34
C GLU A 231 0.54 18.88 -1.97
N TYR A 232 1.18 17.83 -1.45
CA TYR A 232 2.43 17.33 -2.02
C TYR A 232 2.23 16.76 -3.42
N CYS A 233 1.25 15.89 -3.64
CA CYS A 233 0.98 15.29 -4.95
C CYS A 233 0.69 16.37 -6.00
N GLU A 234 -0.13 17.35 -5.67
CA GLU A 234 -0.44 18.47 -6.54
C GLU A 234 0.81 19.32 -6.85
N SER A 235 1.66 19.56 -5.84
CA SER A 235 2.94 20.26 -6.05
C SER A 235 3.89 19.53 -7.00
N GLN A 236 3.72 18.21 -7.15
CA GLN A 236 4.46 17.38 -8.10
C GLN A 236 3.77 17.30 -9.49
N GLY A 237 2.61 17.91 -9.64
CA GLY A 237 1.83 17.93 -10.89
C GLY A 237 0.91 16.73 -11.05
N SER A 238 0.67 15.94 -9.99
CA SER A 238 -0.30 14.85 -10.00
C SER A 238 -1.67 15.32 -9.55
N LYS A 239 -2.72 14.72 -10.09
CA LYS A 239 -4.08 14.83 -9.57
C LYS A 239 -4.30 13.81 -8.47
N VAL A 240 -5.16 14.15 -7.50
CA VAL A 240 -5.50 13.25 -6.40
C VAL A 240 -6.98 12.90 -6.45
N ILE A 241 -7.26 11.61 -6.41
CA ILE A 241 -8.61 11.08 -6.22
C ILE A 241 -8.62 10.42 -4.84
N VAL A 242 -9.41 10.96 -3.95
CA VAL A 242 -9.64 10.36 -2.63
C VAL A 242 -10.79 9.38 -2.77
N VAL A 243 -10.58 8.17 -2.27
CA VAL A 243 -11.61 7.12 -2.37
C VAL A 243 -11.94 6.53 -1.01
N ASN A 244 -13.19 6.13 -0.85
CA ASN A 244 -13.67 5.33 0.25
C ASN A 244 -14.34 4.06 -0.29
N MET A 245 -13.74 2.89 0.00
CA MET A 245 -14.24 1.60 -0.48
C MET A 245 -15.47 1.16 0.33
N PRO A 246 -16.29 0.23 -0.19
CA PRO A 246 -17.44 -0.30 0.55
C PRO A 246 -16.99 -0.87 1.90
N ASP A 247 -17.66 -0.43 2.97
CA ASP A 247 -17.30 -0.77 4.37
C ASP A 247 -18.60 -0.72 5.22
N ASP A 248 -18.88 -1.74 6.02
CA ASP A 248 -20.07 -1.82 6.87
C ASP A 248 -20.09 -0.76 7.99
N ARG A 249 -18.91 -0.21 8.33
CA ARG A 249 -18.75 0.86 9.34
C ARG A 249 -19.03 2.25 8.79
N TRP A 250 -19.30 2.36 7.49
CA TRP A 250 -19.56 3.64 6.86
C TRP A 250 -20.88 4.26 7.34
N THR A 251 -20.87 5.61 7.46
CA THR A 251 -22.06 6.41 7.76
C THR A 251 -22.15 7.59 6.80
N TYR A 252 -23.34 8.11 6.59
CA TYR A 252 -23.52 9.30 5.77
C TYR A 252 -22.86 10.55 6.38
N GLY A 253 -22.75 10.62 7.72
CA GLY A 253 -22.02 11.68 8.41
C GLY A 253 -20.52 11.69 8.08
N ARG A 254 -19.90 10.50 7.93
CA ARG A 254 -18.50 10.36 7.46
C ARG A 254 -18.35 10.82 6.01
N TYR A 255 -19.30 10.44 5.14
CA TYR A 255 -19.32 10.91 3.76
C TYR A 255 -19.33 12.44 3.68
N LEU A 256 -20.23 13.10 4.43
CA LEU A 256 -20.34 14.57 4.41
C LEU A 256 -19.03 15.25 4.81
N THR A 257 -18.37 14.75 5.85
CA THR A 257 -17.09 15.29 6.32
C THR A 257 -15.97 15.00 5.32
N ALA A 258 -15.82 13.76 4.86
CA ALA A 258 -14.77 13.37 3.94
C ALA A 258 -14.88 14.14 2.61
N LYS A 259 -16.09 14.25 2.06
CA LYS A 259 -16.36 15.02 0.85
C LYS A 259 -15.94 16.49 1.02
N LYS A 260 -16.43 17.14 2.07
CA LYS A 260 -16.10 18.55 2.35
C LYS A 260 -14.59 18.77 2.44
N LEU A 261 -13.90 17.97 3.27
CA LEU A 261 -12.47 18.12 3.51
C LEU A 261 -11.64 17.89 2.24
N THR A 262 -12.04 16.94 1.41
CA THR A 262 -11.37 16.60 0.15
C THR A 262 -11.55 17.70 -0.89
N GLU A 263 -12.79 18.19 -1.05
CA GLU A 263 -13.13 19.28 -1.98
C GLU A 263 -12.41 20.59 -1.58
N GLU A 264 -12.29 20.90 -0.28
CA GLU A 264 -11.53 22.05 0.22
C GLU A 264 -10.04 21.99 -0.15
N CYS A 265 -9.50 20.80 -0.39
CA CYS A 265 -8.14 20.59 -0.88
C CYS A 265 -8.04 20.54 -2.41
N GLY A 266 -9.15 20.65 -3.15
CA GLY A 266 -9.17 20.58 -4.60
C GLY A 266 -8.99 19.17 -5.19
N ALA A 267 -9.11 18.12 -4.38
CA ALA A 267 -9.03 16.73 -4.81
C ALA A 267 -10.43 16.19 -5.17
N ASP A 268 -10.49 15.24 -6.08
CA ASP A 268 -11.71 14.52 -6.39
C ASP A 268 -12.05 13.53 -5.28
N TYR A 269 -13.35 13.27 -5.07
CA TYR A 269 -13.82 12.32 -4.06
C TYR A 269 -14.80 11.30 -4.64
N ILE A 270 -14.49 10.03 -4.48
CA ILE A 270 -15.36 8.91 -4.86
C ILE A 270 -15.67 8.08 -3.61
N ASP A 271 -16.94 7.96 -3.26
CA ASP A 271 -17.38 7.12 -2.14
C ASP A 271 -18.20 5.93 -2.64
N PHE A 272 -17.55 4.77 -2.68
CA PHE A 272 -18.19 3.51 -3.09
C PHE A 272 -19.22 2.98 -2.09
N ASN A 273 -19.53 3.75 -1.05
CA ASN A 273 -20.59 3.42 -0.10
C ASN A 273 -21.93 4.12 -0.42
N LEU A 274 -21.93 5.04 -1.37
CA LEU A 274 -23.18 5.67 -1.83
C LEU A 274 -24.05 4.64 -2.55
N GLU A 275 -25.34 4.66 -2.25
CA GLU A 275 -26.30 3.71 -2.79
C GLU A 275 -26.32 3.73 -4.32
N GLU A 276 -26.30 4.93 -4.89
CA GLU A 276 -26.29 5.16 -6.32
C GLU A 276 -25.05 4.51 -6.98
N LEU A 277 -23.89 4.58 -6.33
CA LEU A 277 -22.65 4.02 -6.86
C LEU A 277 -22.57 2.50 -6.65
N LEU A 278 -23.07 1.98 -5.52
CA LEU A 278 -23.20 0.54 -5.30
C LEU A 278 -24.10 -0.13 -6.33
N GLU A 279 -25.21 0.53 -6.69
CA GLU A 279 -26.12 0.08 -7.75
C GLU A 279 -25.43 0.14 -9.13
N GLU A 280 -24.75 1.24 -9.45
CA GLU A 280 -24.04 1.44 -10.72
C GLU A 280 -23.00 0.37 -10.96
N ILE A 281 -22.17 0.05 -9.96
CA ILE A 281 -21.17 -1.01 -10.07
C ILE A 281 -21.75 -2.42 -9.86
N ASN A 282 -23.05 -2.52 -9.58
CA ASN A 282 -23.76 -3.78 -9.35
C ASN A 282 -23.09 -4.66 -8.28
N ILE A 283 -22.88 -4.07 -7.08
CA ILE A 283 -22.25 -4.80 -5.96
C ILE A 283 -23.19 -5.89 -5.44
N ASP A 284 -22.66 -7.08 -5.25
CA ASP A 284 -23.35 -8.24 -4.67
C ASP A 284 -22.80 -8.53 -3.28
N TRP A 285 -23.57 -8.18 -2.24
CA TRP A 285 -23.17 -8.36 -0.84
C TRP A 285 -22.98 -9.84 -0.44
N GLU A 286 -23.50 -10.78 -1.20
CA GLU A 286 -23.34 -12.20 -0.95
C GLU A 286 -22.08 -12.79 -1.62
N LYS A 287 -21.51 -12.10 -2.62
CA LYS A 287 -20.45 -12.66 -3.49
C LYS A 287 -19.19 -11.82 -3.63
N ASP A 288 -19.27 -10.50 -3.46
CA ASP A 288 -18.20 -9.58 -3.82
C ASP A 288 -17.24 -9.23 -2.67
N PHE A 289 -17.49 -9.79 -1.49
CA PHE A 289 -16.72 -9.52 -0.27
C PHE A 289 -16.04 -10.78 0.26
N TYR A 290 -14.91 -10.63 0.94
CA TYR A 290 -14.31 -11.71 1.71
C TYR A 290 -14.44 -11.51 3.23
N ASP A 291 -14.84 -10.34 3.67
CA ASP A 291 -15.24 -9.96 5.02
C ASP A 291 -16.06 -8.66 4.96
N PRO A 292 -16.67 -8.17 6.07
CA PRO A 292 -17.56 -7.00 6.03
C PRO A 292 -16.94 -5.68 5.55
N HIS A 293 -15.62 -5.60 5.40
CA HIS A 293 -14.91 -4.35 5.09
C HIS A 293 -14.13 -4.39 3.78
N HIS A 294 -14.04 -5.56 3.13
CA HIS A 294 -13.10 -5.72 2.03
C HIS A 294 -13.70 -6.51 0.87
N LEU A 295 -13.50 -5.97 -0.31
CA LEU A 295 -13.85 -6.63 -1.57
C LEU A 295 -12.94 -7.83 -1.83
N ASN A 296 -13.50 -8.91 -2.36
CA ASN A 296 -12.77 -9.99 -2.98
C ASN A 296 -12.42 -9.63 -4.45
N PRO A 297 -11.71 -10.49 -5.20
CA PRO A 297 -11.34 -10.17 -6.58
C PRO A 297 -12.52 -9.82 -7.49
N VAL A 298 -13.70 -10.43 -7.33
CA VAL A 298 -14.89 -10.12 -8.15
C VAL A 298 -15.44 -8.74 -7.84
N GLY A 299 -15.53 -8.38 -6.56
CA GLY A 299 -15.93 -7.03 -6.16
C GLY A 299 -14.88 -5.98 -6.59
N ALA A 300 -13.59 -6.33 -6.48
CA ALA A 300 -12.49 -5.46 -6.92
C ALA A 300 -12.54 -5.18 -8.43
N GLN A 301 -12.91 -6.16 -9.27
CA GLN A 301 -13.10 -5.95 -10.72
C GLN A 301 -14.16 -4.87 -11.00
N LYS A 302 -15.30 -4.93 -10.30
CA LYS A 302 -16.39 -3.96 -10.46
C LYS A 302 -15.95 -2.54 -10.09
N ALA A 303 -15.27 -2.40 -8.94
CA ALA A 303 -14.72 -1.12 -8.51
C ALA A 303 -13.60 -0.62 -9.44
N THR A 304 -12.75 -1.53 -9.96
CA THR A 304 -11.67 -1.20 -10.90
C THR A 304 -12.23 -0.70 -12.24
N LYS A 305 -13.28 -1.36 -12.73
CA LYS A 305 -13.94 -0.92 -13.97
C LYS A 305 -14.47 0.50 -13.82
N TYR A 306 -15.18 0.81 -12.74
CA TYR A 306 -15.66 2.16 -12.48
C TYR A 306 -14.50 3.17 -12.41
N LEU A 307 -13.43 2.84 -11.67
CA LEU A 307 -12.25 3.72 -11.60
C LEU A 307 -11.63 3.95 -12.99
N GLY A 308 -11.53 2.92 -13.82
CA GLY A 308 -10.98 3.01 -15.17
C GLY A 308 -11.84 3.88 -16.09
N ASP A 309 -13.16 3.72 -16.03
CA ASP A 309 -14.12 4.57 -16.74
C ASP A 309 -13.99 6.03 -16.30
N TYR A 310 -13.97 6.27 -14.98
CA TYR A 310 -13.79 7.59 -14.37
C TYR A 310 -12.47 8.26 -14.80
N LEU A 311 -11.36 7.52 -14.75
CA LEU A 311 -10.04 8.00 -15.17
C LEU A 311 -10.04 8.37 -16.67
N THR A 312 -10.68 7.57 -17.48
CA THR A 312 -10.77 7.79 -18.93
C THR A 312 -11.56 9.05 -19.27
N GLU A 313 -12.66 9.28 -18.57
CA GLU A 313 -13.55 10.41 -18.80
C GLU A 313 -12.96 11.73 -18.27
N ASN A 314 -12.42 11.71 -17.05
CA ASN A 314 -12.01 12.92 -16.34
C ASN A 314 -10.53 13.29 -16.54
N TYR A 315 -9.69 12.34 -16.97
CA TYR A 315 -8.26 12.54 -17.20
C TYR A 315 -7.83 12.07 -18.59
N PRO A 316 -8.33 12.73 -19.66
CA PRO A 316 -8.08 12.30 -21.07
C PRO A 316 -6.60 12.33 -21.46
N ASP A 317 -5.79 13.13 -20.75
CA ASP A 317 -4.34 13.22 -20.97
C ASP A 317 -3.55 12.13 -20.22
N LEU A 318 -4.24 11.23 -19.50
CA LEU A 318 -3.59 10.10 -18.84
C LEU A 318 -2.99 9.18 -19.92
N PRO A 319 -1.69 8.86 -19.85
CA PRO A 319 -1.05 7.96 -20.81
C PRO A 319 -1.75 6.59 -20.83
N ARG A 320 -1.88 6.03 -22.04
CA ARG A 320 -2.43 4.71 -22.27
C ARG A 320 -1.54 3.98 -23.26
N ASP A 321 -1.23 2.73 -22.96
CA ASP A 321 -0.35 1.90 -23.80
C ASP A 321 1.01 2.57 -24.10
N GLN A 322 1.46 3.52 -23.26
CA GLN A 322 2.67 4.31 -23.45
C GLN A 322 3.80 3.83 -22.52
N CYS A 323 3.99 2.54 -22.39
CA CYS A 323 5.14 1.99 -21.69
C CYS A 323 6.09 1.31 -22.69
N SER A 324 7.29 0.94 -22.21
CA SER A 324 8.23 0.17 -23.03
C SER A 324 7.65 -1.22 -23.38
N GLU A 325 8.08 -1.77 -24.51
CA GLU A 325 7.71 -3.13 -24.92
C GLU A 325 8.00 -4.15 -23.80
N LYS A 326 9.14 -4.00 -23.14
CA LYS A 326 9.51 -4.84 -21.98
C LYS A 326 8.51 -4.74 -20.83
N THR A 327 8.04 -3.54 -20.50
CA THR A 327 7.03 -3.33 -19.46
C THR A 327 5.69 -3.92 -19.88
N ALA A 328 5.26 -3.73 -21.13
CA ALA A 328 4.04 -4.31 -21.67
C ALA A 328 4.08 -5.85 -21.66
N GLU A 329 5.19 -6.46 -22.09
CA GLU A 329 5.38 -7.92 -22.04
C GLU A 329 5.27 -8.46 -20.62
N LEU A 330 5.89 -7.77 -19.63
CA LEU A 330 5.81 -8.16 -18.23
C LEU A 330 4.39 -8.05 -17.69
N LEU A 331 3.69 -6.94 -17.95
CA LEU A 331 2.30 -6.73 -17.54
C LEU A 331 1.38 -7.80 -18.14
N ASN A 332 1.56 -8.13 -19.41
CA ASN A 332 0.78 -9.18 -20.08
C ASN A 332 1.07 -10.58 -19.51
N ALA A 333 2.31 -10.85 -19.11
CA ALA A 333 2.67 -12.10 -18.44
C ALA A 333 2.03 -12.18 -17.05
N ASP A 334 2.10 -11.10 -16.25
CA ASP A 334 1.48 -11.00 -14.94
C ASP A 334 -0.05 -11.16 -15.03
N LEU A 335 -0.68 -10.48 -15.97
CA LEU A 335 -2.12 -10.56 -16.25
C LEU A 335 -2.56 -11.99 -16.57
N LYS A 336 -1.80 -12.71 -17.38
CA LYS A 336 -2.10 -14.10 -17.73
C LYS A 336 -2.12 -15.02 -16.50
N GLU A 337 -1.21 -14.83 -15.55
CA GLU A 337 -1.20 -15.62 -14.31
C GLU A 337 -2.35 -15.20 -13.38
N TYR A 338 -2.60 -13.91 -13.22
CA TYR A 338 -3.74 -13.38 -12.46
C TYR A 338 -5.07 -13.96 -12.97
N LYS A 339 -5.31 -13.94 -14.30
CA LYS A 339 -6.53 -14.47 -14.90
C LYS A 339 -6.75 -15.96 -14.66
N LYS A 340 -5.68 -16.74 -14.50
CA LYS A 340 -5.82 -18.17 -14.13
C LYS A 340 -6.33 -18.32 -12.70
N GLU A 341 -5.77 -17.54 -11.77
CA GLU A 341 -6.21 -17.58 -10.36
C GLU A 341 -7.64 -17.09 -10.22
N LEU A 342 -7.98 -15.99 -10.90
CA LEU A 342 -9.32 -15.41 -10.92
C LEU A 342 -10.36 -16.41 -11.44
N LYS A 343 -10.08 -17.05 -12.59
CA LYS A 343 -10.98 -18.05 -13.17
C LYS A 343 -11.26 -19.22 -12.25
N VAL A 344 -10.25 -19.73 -11.54
CA VAL A 344 -10.43 -20.80 -10.55
C VAL A 344 -11.38 -20.33 -9.43
N PHE A 345 -11.23 -19.10 -8.97
CA PHE A 345 -12.09 -18.56 -7.94
C PHE A 345 -13.53 -18.35 -8.42
N GLU A 346 -13.74 -17.83 -9.62
CA GLU A 346 -15.08 -17.67 -10.21
C GLU A 346 -15.79 -19.03 -10.39
N GLU A 347 -15.06 -20.05 -10.84
CA GLU A 347 -15.59 -21.43 -10.94
C GLU A 347 -15.99 -22.00 -9.56
N GLN A 348 -15.23 -21.70 -8.51
CA GLN A 348 -15.57 -22.08 -7.14
C GLN A 348 -16.85 -21.38 -6.67
N LEU A 349 -16.96 -20.05 -6.85
CA LEU A 349 -18.16 -19.29 -6.51
C LEU A 349 -19.41 -19.79 -7.27
N ALA A 350 -19.25 -20.17 -8.52
CA ALA A 350 -20.35 -20.71 -9.33
C ALA A 350 -20.80 -22.11 -8.85
N SER A 351 -19.92 -22.87 -8.22
CA SER A 351 -20.22 -24.23 -7.72
C SER A 351 -20.88 -24.25 -6.33
N GLU A 352 -20.76 -23.16 -5.57
CA GLU A 352 -21.33 -23.01 -4.22
C GLU A 352 -22.78 -22.46 -4.23
N ASN A 353 -23.31 -22.09 -5.42
CA ASN A 353 -24.69 -21.68 -5.69
C ASN A 353 -25.52 -22.80 -6.29
#